data_d39bb4a7bb98c38c86dd1ce9715a5e44
#
_entry.id   d39bb4a7bb98c38c86dd1ce9715a5e44
#
_cell.length_a   1.000
_cell.length_b   1.000
_cell.length_c   1.000
_cell.angle_alpha   90.00
_cell.angle_beta   90.00
_cell.angle_gamma   90.00
#
_symmetry.space_group_name_H-M   'P 1'
#
loop_
_entity.id
_entity.type
_entity.pdbx_description
1 polymer ?
#
loop_
_entity_poly.entity_id
_entity_poly.type
_entity_poly.pdbx_seq_one_letter_code
_entity_poly.pdbx_strand_id
1 'polypeptide(L)'
;MSSGIIFGNRILDVAIIACFLAQFYKVFAPMFKGKKANWVRLLQTGGMPSSHASTVVSLVTSIAILKGMRSTEFAIGMVFSSIVLYDATGIRRAAGEHAKALNKLVKSVERKDGLDKIESNFKEFLGHTPLEVFWGCVLGLATGIAFR
;
A
#
# COMPACT_ATOMS: atom_id res chain seq x y z
N MET A 1 13.18 25.65 -10.97
CA MET A 1 12.50 24.34 -10.89
C MET A 1 13.55 23.33 -10.51
N SER A 2 13.47 22.73 -9.34
CA SER A 2 14.44 21.70 -8.94
C SER A 2 14.20 20.45 -9.78
N SER A 3 15.14 20.16 -10.69
CA SER A 3 15.13 18.93 -11.47
C SER A 3 15.21 17.73 -10.51
N GLY A 4 14.35 16.73 -10.72
CA GLY A 4 14.44 15.48 -9.98
C GLY A 4 15.77 14.75 -10.29
N ILE A 5 16.20 13.91 -9.39
CA ILE A 5 17.49 13.20 -9.50
C ILE A 5 17.36 11.97 -10.41
N ILE A 6 16.23 11.28 -10.40
CA ILE A 6 16.02 9.99 -11.09
C ILE A 6 15.29 10.18 -12.42
N PHE A 7 14.13 10.88 -12.40
CA PHE A 7 13.25 11.05 -13.57
C PHE A 7 13.17 12.50 -14.06
N GLY A 8 14.00 13.41 -13.53
CA GLY A 8 13.89 14.83 -13.83
C GLY A 8 12.64 15.50 -13.22
N ASN A 9 11.83 14.75 -12.50
CA ASN A 9 10.63 15.23 -11.81
C ASN A 9 10.72 14.91 -10.32
N ARG A 10 11.01 15.94 -9.51
CA ARG A 10 11.21 15.77 -8.07
C ARG A 10 9.98 15.21 -7.36
N ILE A 11 8.78 15.60 -7.75
CA ILE A 11 7.53 15.13 -7.16
C ILE A 11 7.39 13.61 -7.37
N LEU A 12 7.67 13.15 -8.58
CA LEU A 12 7.64 11.74 -8.93
C LEU A 12 8.73 10.96 -8.18
N ASP A 13 9.94 11.51 -8.13
CA ASP A 13 11.06 10.87 -7.42
C ASP A 13 10.75 10.63 -5.95
N VAL A 14 10.19 11.63 -5.26
CA VAL A 14 9.82 11.52 -3.84
C VAL A 14 8.71 10.49 -3.64
N ALA A 15 7.72 10.43 -4.53
CA ALA A 15 6.66 9.43 -4.46
C ALA A 15 7.19 8.00 -4.61
N ILE A 16 8.12 7.79 -5.53
CA ILE A 16 8.77 6.50 -5.75
C ILE A 16 9.67 6.13 -4.57
N ILE A 17 10.43 7.08 -4.05
CA ILE A 17 11.26 6.86 -2.84
C ILE A 17 10.37 6.42 -1.67
N ALA A 18 9.24 7.09 -1.43
CA ALA A 18 8.31 6.72 -0.37
C ALA A 18 7.76 5.29 -0.55
N CYS A 19 7.45 4.90 -1.79
CA CYS A 19 7.04 3.53 -2.12
C CYS A 19 8.12 2.51 -1.75
N PHE A 20 9.36 2.75 -2.20
CA PHE A 20 10.47 1.86 -1.92
C PHE A 20 10.80 1.78 -0.43
N LEU A 21 10.78 2.89 0.30
CA LEU A 21 11.00 2.89 1.75
C LEU A 21 9.96 2.03 2.48
N ALA A 22 8.68 2.14 2.10
CA ALA A 22 7.62 1.31 2.66
C ALA A 22 7.83 -0.19 2.35
N GLN A 23 8.19 -0.53 1.12
CA GLN A 23 8.44 -1.91 0.72
C GLN A 23 9.70 -2.47 1.40
N PHE A 24 10.76 -1.69 1.45
CA PHE A 24 12.01 -2.07 2.10
C PHE A 24 11.78 -2.38 3.59
N TYR A 25 11.07 -1.50 4.29
CA TYR A 25 10.71 -1.74 5.66
C TYR A 25 9.97 -3.08 5.85
N LYS A 26 9.03 -3.42 4.98
CA LYS A 26 8.27 -4.69 5.04
C LYS A 26 9.17 -5.94 4.92
N VAL A 27 10.21 -5.86 4.10
CA VAL A 27 11.17 -6.98 3.93
C VAL A 27 11.96 -7.20 5.21
N PHE A 28 12.41 -6.13 5.86
CA PHE A 28 13.30 -6.19 7.01
C PHE A 28 12.58 -6.20 8.36
N ALA A 29 11.32 -5.76 8.42
CA ALA A 29 10.53 -5.75 9.65
C ALA A 29 10.48 -7.10 10.39
N PRO A 30 10.44 -8.29 9.74
CA PRO A 30 10.52 -9.57 10.42
C PRO A 30 11.82 -9.79 11.20
N MET A 31 12.92 -9.15 10.81
CA MET A 31 14.22 -9.30 11.49
C MET A 31 14.20 -8.73 12.92
N PHE A 32 13.41 -7.68 13.16
CA PHE A 32 13.20 -7.13 14.51
C PHE A 32 12.49 -8.12 15.46
N LYS A 33 11.88 -9.18 14.89
CA LYS A 33 11.23 -10.28 15.62
C LYS A 33 12.04 -11.58 15.57
N GLY A 34 13.34 -11.52 15.28
CA GLY A 34 14.23 -12.68 15.19
C GLY A 34 13.96 -13.61 14.00
N LYS A 35 13.21 -13.16 12.99
CA LYS A 35 12.94 -13.93 11.76
C LYS A 35 13.84 -13.46 10.62
N LYS A 36 14.03 -14.30 9.61
CA LYS A 36 14.79 -13.94 8.39
C LYS A 36 14.04 -12.88 7.57
N ALA A 37 14.80 -12.06 6.83
CA ALA A 37 14.22 -11.13 5.85
C ALA A 37 13.34 -11.89 4.84
N ASN A 38 12.20 -11.32 4.48
CA ASN A 38 11.25 -11.97 3.59
C ASN A 38 11.08 -11.17 2.29
N TRP A 39 11.87 -11.53 1.29
CA TRP A 39 11.88 -10.88 -0.03
C TRP A 39 10.56 -11.02 -0.81
N VAL A 40 9.76 -12.06 -0.53
CA VAL A 40 8.44 -12.26 -1.14
C VAL A 40 7.50 -11.10 -0.83
N ARG A 41 7.73 -10.41 0.30
CA ARG A 41 6.95 -9.23 0.70
C ARG A 41 7.09 -8.02 -0.22
N LEU A 42 8.13 -7.95 -1.06
CA LEU A 42 8.26 -6.89 -2.08
C LEU A 42 7.10 -6.91 -3.09
N LEU A 43 6.59 -8.09 -3.40
CA LEU A 43 5.53 -8.30 -4.39
C LEU A 43 4.15 -8.50 -3.75
N GLN A 44 4.10 -8.64 -2.41
CA GLN A 44 2.83 -8.82 -1.70
C GLN A 44 2.15 -7.48 -1.45
N THR A 45 0.85 -7.44 -1.76
CA THR A 45 -0.05 -6.38 -1.35
C THR A 45 -0.45 -6.63 0.11
N GLY A 46 -0.28 -5.62 0.97
CA GLY A 46 -0.55 -5.73 2.41
C GLY A 46 0.70 -5.54 3.27
N GLY A 47 0.50 -5.50 4.60
CA GLY A 47 1.55 -5.26 5.59
C GLY A 47 1.84 -3.78 5.87
N MET A 48 2.40 -3.53 7.06
CA MET A 48 2.68 -2.20 7.58
C MET A 48 4.11 -1.77 7.26
N PRO A 49 4.33 -0.52 6.82
CA PRO A 49 3.35 0.49 6.41
C PRO A 49 2.79 0.24 4.99
N SER A 50 1.61 0.81 4.68
CA SER A 50 1.03 0.74 3.33
C SER A 50 1.87 1.51 2.32
N SER A 51 2.38 0.84 1.29
CA SER A 51 3.13 1.48 0.20
C SER A 51 2.23 2.37 -0.67
N HIS A 52 0.97 1.98 -0.89
CA HIS A 52 0.02 2.82 -1.61
C HIS A 52 -0.22 4.15 -0.89
N ALA A 53 -0.50 4.09 0.42
CA ALA A 53 -0.70 5.29 1.22
C ALA A 53 0.55 6.17 1.25
N SER A 54 1.74 5.60 1.46
CA SER A 54 2.98 6.39 1.50
C SER A 54 3.27 7.05 0.16
N THR A 55 3.03 6.37 -0.96
CA THR A 55 3.23 6.93 -2.31
C THR A 55 2.30 8.12 -2.57
N VAL A 56 0.99 7.96 -2.36
CA VAL A 56 0.04 9.04 -2.70
C VAL A 56 0.13 10.22 -1.75
N VAL A 57 0.40 9.97 -0.46
CA VAL A 57 0.56 11.06 0.51
C VAL A 57 1.86 11.83 0.29
N SER A 58 2.98 11.16 -0.03
CA SER A 58 4.22 11.85 -0.38
C SER A 58 4.09 12.65 -1.67
N LEU A 59 3.35 12.13 -2.66
CA LEU A 59 3.03 12.83 -3.90
C LEU A 59 2.32 14.15 -3.60
N VAL A 60 1.20 14.09 -2.87
CA VAL A 60 0.40 15.28 -2.53
C VAL A 60 1.19 16.27 -1.67
N THR A 61 1.95 15.77 -0.70
CA THR A 61 2.81 16.61 0.14
C THR A 61 3.85 17.35 -0.70
N SER A 62 4.49 16.66 -1.65
CA SER A 62 5.47 17.28 -2.55
C SER A 62 4.83 18.32 -3.48
N ILE A 63 3.63 18.04 -3.99
CA ILE A 63 2.86 19.01 -4.79
C ILE A 63 2.52 20.24 -3.94
N ALA A 64 2.02 20.04 -2.71
CA ALA A 64 1.68 21.14 -1.81
C ALA A 64 2.88 22.08 -1.55
N ILE A 65 4.06 21.49 -1.34
CA ILE A 65 5.30 22.24 -1.06
C ILE A 65 5.81 22.95 -2.31
N LEU A 66 5.84 22.30 -3.47
CA LEU A 66 6.50 22.82 -4.68
C LEU A 66 5.58 23.68 -5.55
N LYS A 67 4.28 23.39 -5.58
CA LYS A 67 3.27 24.07 -6.41
C LYS A 67 2.28 24.92 -5.61
N GLY A 68 2.17 24.62 -4.31
CA GLY A 68 1.20 25.26 -3.42
C GLY A 68 -0.15 24.56 -3.41
N MET A 69 -0.86 24.70 -2.29
CA MET A 69 -2.19 24.08 -2.08
C MET A 69 -3.31 24.67 -2.94
N ARG A 70 -3.08 25.80 -3.60
CA ARG A 70 -4.04 26.43 -4.52
C ARG A 70 -3.88 25.99 -5.97
N SER A 71 -2.90 25.12 -6.26
CA SER A 71 -2.64 24.65 -7.62
C SER A 71 -3.65 23.58 -8.04
N THR A 72 -3.92 23.51 -9.33
CA THR A 72 -4.77 22.46 -9.93
C THR A 72 -4.18 21.08 -9.69
N GLU A 73 -2.84 20.96 -9.76
CA GLU A 73 -2.13 19.71 -9.50
C GLU A 73 -2.37 19.21 -8.08
N PHE A 74 -2.45 20.11 -7.09
CA PHE A 74 -2.78 19.74 -5.72
C PHE A 74 -4.22 19.21 -5.60
N ALA A 75 -5.19 19.87 -6.23
CA ALA A 75 -6.57 19.42 -6.23
C ALA A 75 -6.72 18.02 -6.85
N ILE A 76 -6.10 17.80 -8.00
CA ILE A 76 -6.07 16.47 -8.67
C ILE A 76 -5.40 15.44 -7.76
N GLY A 77 -4.24 15.77 -7.19
CA GLY A 77 -3.51 14.88 -6.30
C GLY A 77 -4.32 14.50 -5.06
N MET A 78 -5.04 15.43 -4.46
CA MET A 78 -5.91 15.18 -3.29
C MET A 78 -7.05 14.23 -3.63
N VAL A 79 -7.76 14.45 -4.73
CA VAL A 79 -8.86 13.58 -5.18
C VAL A 79 -8.32 12.18 -5.47
N PHE A 80 -7.24 12.08 -6.24
CA PHE A 80 -6.60 10.81 -6.56
C PHE A 80 -6.18 10.04 -5.29
N SER A 81 -5.52 10.74 -4.35
CA SER A 81 -5.08 10.14 -3.08
C SER A 81 -6.25 9.65 -2.25
N SER A 82 -7.34 10.40 -2.18
CA SER A 82 -8.55 10.01 -1.46
C SER A 82 -9.16 8.72 -2.02
N ILE A 83 -9.22 8.59 -3.35
CA ILE A 83 -9.70 7.37 -4.02
C ILE A 83 -8.80 6.17 -3.70
N VAL A 84 -7.48 6.34 -3.78
CA VAL A 84 -6.52 5.25 -3.50
C VAL A 84 -6.59 4.82 -2.04
N LEU A 85 -6.71 5.75 -1.09
CA LEU A 85 -6.82 5.43 0.34
C LEU A 85 -8.15 4.74 0.65
N TYR A 86 -9.23 5.17 0.02
CA TYR A 86 -10.54 4.53 0.15
C TYR A 86 -10.55 3.10 -0.42
N ASP A 87 -9.97 2.89 -1.62
CA ASP A 87 -9.83 1.56 -2.20
C ASP A 87 -9.00 0.63 -1.30
N ALA A 88 -7.87 1.12 -0.79
CA ALA A 88 -6.97 0.34 0.04
C ALA A 88 -7.62 -0.14 1.35
N THR A 89 -8.47 0.67 1.98
CA THR A 89 -9.13 0.36 3.26
C THR A 89 -10.51 -0.27 3.11
N GLY A 90 -11.18 -0.03 2.00
CA GLY A 90 -12.57 -0.45 1.74
C GLY A 90 -12.65 -1.65 0.81
N ILE A 91 -12.64 -1.41 -0.49
CA ILE A 91 -12.99 -2.39 -1.52
C ILE A 91 -12.08 -3.63 -1.47
N ARG A 92 -10.77 -3.42 -1.41
CA ARG A 92 -9.82 -4.55 -1.35
C ARG A 92 -9.89 -5.35 -0.07
N ARG A 93 -10.20 -4.70 1.04
CA ARG A 93 -10.42 -5.38 2.32
C ARG A 93 -11.69 -6.24 2.27
N ALA A 94 -12.80 -5.71 1.75
CA ALA A 94 -14.02 -6.46 1.55
C ALA A 94 -13.78 -7.69 0.65
N ALA A 95 -13.04 -7.53 -0.46
CA ALA A 95 -12.66 -8.64 -1.32
C ALA A 95 -11.86 -9.74 -0.58
N GLY A 96 -10.96 -9.35 0.32
CA GLY A 96 -10.21 -10.28 1.16
C GLY A 96 -11.11 -11.04 2.15
N GLU A 97 -12.08 -10.36 2.77
CA GLU A 97 -13.06 -11.04 3.66
C GLU A 97 -13.98 -11.98 2.86
N HIS A 98 -14.41 -11.61 1.65
CA HIS A 98 -15.14 -12.51 0.75
C HIS A 98 -14.31 -13.75 0.38
N ALA A 99 -13.04 -13.57 0.05
CA ALA A 99 -12.12 -14.69 -0.22
C ALA A 99 -12.01 -15.65 0.95
N LYS A 100 -11.91 -15.14 2.20
CA LYS A 100 -11.92 -15.98 3.41
C LYS A 100 -13.22 -16.75 3.58
N ALA A 101 -14.36 -16.10 3.35
CA ALA A 101 -15.67 -16.76 3.44
C ALA A 101 -15.79 -17.87 2.40
N LEU A 102 -15.40 -17.60 1.15
CA LEU A 102 -15.39 -18.59 0.07
C LEU A 102 -14.47 -19.78 0.37
N ASN A 103 -13.24 -19.52 0.84
CA ASN A 103 -12.32 -20.60 1.23
C ASN A 103 -12.88 -21.48 2.36
N LYS A 104 -13.61 -20.89 3.31
CA LYS A 104 -14.30 -21.65 4.37
C LYS A 104 -15.42 -22.50 3.81
N LEU A 105 -16.23 -21.97 2.90
CA LEU A 105 -17.32 -22.70 2.25
C LEU A 105 -16.79 -23.88 1.45
N VAL A 106 -15.76 -23.69 0.62
CA VAL A 106 -15.12 -24.75 -0.15
C VAL A 106 -14.65 -25.87 0.77
N LYS A 107 -13.91 -25.55 1.84
CA LYS A 107 -13.46 -26.55 2.82
C LYS A 107 -14.61 -27.30 3.51
N SER A 108 -15.74 -26.63 3.72
CA SER A 108 -16.90 -27.26 4.34
C SER A 108 -17.61 -28.24 3.40
N VAL A 109 -17.66 -27.94 2.09
CA VAL A 109 -18.23 -28.81 1.04
C VAL A 109 -17.33 -30.02 0.82
N GLU A 110 -16.00 -29.83 0.65
CA GLU A 110 -15.02 -30.91 0.54
C GLU A 110 -15.16 -31.92 1.69
N ARG A 111 -15.38 -31.41 2.92
CA ARG A 111 -15.51 -32.26 4.12
C ARG A 111 -16.83 -33.03 4.20
N LYS A 112 -17.91 -32.45 3.64
CA LYS A 112 -19.25 -33.11 3.69
C LYS A 112 -19.44 -34.13 2.58
N ASP A 113 -18.95 -33.82 1.38
CA ASP A 113 -19.29 -34.61 0.19
C ASP A 113 -18.17 -35.57 -0.24
N GLY A 114 -17.03 -35.60 0.50
CA GLY A 114 -15.90 -36.49 0.19
C GLY A 114 -15.27 -36.22 -1.17
N LEU A 115 -15.47 -35.01 -1.71
CA LEU A 115 -14.95 -34.60 -3.00
C LEU A 115 -13.43 -34.36 -2.92
N ASP A 116 -12.73 -34.76 -3.98
CA ASP A 116 -11.31 -34.43 -4.15
C ASP A 116 -11.08 -32.93 -4.01
N LYS A 117 -9.90 -32.58 -3.48
CA LYS A 117 -9.52 -31.18 -3.20
C LYS A 117 -9.85 -30.26 -4.37
N ILE A 118 -10.79 -29.36 -4.17
CA ILE A 118 -11.05 -28.27 -5.11
C ILE A 118 -9.87 -27.30 -5.00
N GLU A 119 -9.05 -27.19 -6.02
CA GLU A 119 -7.92 -26.25 -6.08
C GLU A 119 -8.39 -24.79 -6.15
N SER A 120 -9.10 -24.31 -5.14
CA SER A 120 -9.54 -22.92 -5.04
C SER A 120 -8.90 -22.24 -3.84
N ASN A 121 -7.69 -21.72 -4.03
CA ASN A 121 -7.03 -20.87 -3.04
C ASN A 121 -7.25 -19.38 -3.40
N PHE A 122 -8.41 -18.84 -3.00
CA PHE A 122 -8.66 -17.42 -3.12
C PHE A 122 -7.70 -16.63 -2.20
N LYS A 123 -7.08 -15.58 -2.75
CA LYS A 123 -6.15 -14.73 -1.98
C LYS A 123 -6.90 -13.98 -0.88
N GLU A 124 -6.68 -14.36 0.37
CA GLU A 124 -7.35 -13.78 1.55
C GLU A 124 -6.75 -12.45 2.01
N PHE A 125 -5.47 -12.21 1.66
CA PHE A 125 -4.74 -11.02 2.09
C PHE A 125 -4.83 -9.90 1.03
N LEU A 126 -6.05 -9.48 0.70
CA LEU A 126 -6.32 -8.34 -0.15
C LEU A 126 -6.73 -7.14 0.73
N GLY A 127 -6.09 -6.01 0.51
CA GLY A 127 -6.37 -4.77 1.24
C GLY A 127 -5.47 -4.55 2.47
N HIS A 128 -5.60 -3.37 3.01
CA HIS A 128 -4.83 -2.90 4.16
C HIS A 128 -5.73 -2.68 5.38
N THR A 129 -5.20 -2.93 6.57
CA THR A 129 -5.85 -2.47 7.79
C THR A 129 -5.76 -0.94 7.91
N PRO A 130 -6.71 -0.27 8.59
CA PRO A 130 -6.63 1.18 8.83
C PRO A 130 -5.31 1.61 9.46
N LEU A 131 -4.74 0.78 10.35
CA LEU A 131 -3.45 1.04 10.99
C LEU A 131 -2.28 1.02 10.00
N GLU A 132 -2.29 0.09 9.05
CA GLU A 132 -1.27 0.02 7.99
C GLU A 132 -1.31 1.24 7.08
N VAL A 133 -2.52 1.72 6.77
CA VAL A 133 -2.74 2.94 5.97
C VAL A 133 -2.29 4.17 6.76
N PHE A 134 -2.65 4.28 8.03
CA PHE A 134 -2.21 5.37 8.89
C PHE A 134 -0.69 5.52 8.92
N TRP A 135 0.05 4.44 9.17
CA TRP A 135 1.51 4.47 9.16
C TRP A 135 2.09 4.71 7.76
N GLY A 136 1.39 4.28 6.71
CA GLY A 136 1.72 4.66 5.34
C GLY A 136 1.60 6.16 5.11
N CYS A 137 0.52 6.80 5.59
CA CYS A 137 0.34 8.24 5.52
C CYS A 137 1.44 9.00 6.28
N VAL A 138 1.78 8.55 7.49
CA VAL A 138 2.87 9.15 8.30
C VAL A 138 4.20 9.08 7.55
N LEU A 139 4.53 7.92 6.98
CA LEU A 139 5.75 7.74 6.20
C LEU A 139 5.75 8.63 4.94
N GLY A 140 4.61 8.69 4.22
CA GLY A 140 4.48 9.52 3.02
C GLY A 140 4.65 11.01 3.33
N LEU A 141 4.03 11.50 4.40
CA LEU A 141 4.16 12.88 4.86
C LEU A 141 5.62 13.20 5.22
N ALA A 142 6.25 12.35 6.03
CA ALA A 142 7.63 12.50 6.45
C ALA A 142 8.59 12.52 5.25
N THR A 143 8.40 11.62 4.27
CA THR A 143 9.21 11.56 3.05
C THR A 143 9.01 12.82 2.20
N GLY A 144 7.75 13.24 2.00
CA GLY A 144 7.43 14.46 1.24
C GLY A 144 8.06 15.71 1.83
N ILE A 145 8.15 15.81 3.16
CA ILE A 145 8.80 16.93 3.86
C ILE A 145 10.33 16.81 3.81
N ALA A 146 10.89 15.63 4.02
CA ALA A 146 12.34 15.42 4.06
C ALA A 146 13.04 15.68 2.72
N PHE A 147 12.36 15.35 1.62
CA PHE A 147 12.90 15.50 0.26
C PHE A 147 12.33 16.72 -0.48
N ARG A 148 11.93 17.76 0.24
CA ARG A 148 11.45 19.05 -0.30
C ARG A 148 12.52 19.87 -1.04
#